data_081163e323a6fb24d65c62a20769641b
#
_entry.id   081163e323a6fb24d65c62a20769641b
#
_cell.length_a   1.000
_cell.length_b   1.000
_cell.length_c   1.000
_cell.angle_alpha   90.00
_cell.angle_beta   90.00
_cell.angle_gamma   90.00
#
_symmetry.space_group_name_H-M   'P 1'
#
loop_
_entity.id
_entity.type
_entity.pdbx_description
1 polymer ?
#
loop_
_entity_poly.entity_id
_entity_poly.type
_entity_poly.pdbx_seq_one_letter_code
_entity_poly.pdbx_strand_id
1 'polypeptide(L)'
;MPELYEQYSAKVELGSKVKETKKKINDAMSIMQLDELKCRKRVLRRFGFINEAEVVQLKARVACEISSGDELMLSELLFNGFFNNLTPEQIAAVLSVFVFEEKSKETNALSREDLAKPLKEIQSQARIVAKVAQESKLAVNEDEYVKSFHWELMEVIYEWANGKSFFDIW
;
A
#
# COMPACT_ATOMS: atom_id res chain seq x y z
N MET A 1 42.14 40.23 -32.04
CA MET A 1 42.00 40.26 -30.57
C MET A 1 40.54 40.30 -30.09
N PRO A 2 39.55 41.02 -30.67
CA PRO A 2 38.16 41.00 -30.20
C PRO A 2 37.49 39.63 -30.32
N GLU A 3 37.68 38.89 -31.41
CA GLU A 3 37.09 37.56 -31.64
C GLU A 3 37.46 36.51 -30.59
N LEU A 4 38.72 36.49 -30.13
CA LEU A 4 39.20 35.59 -29.07
C LEU A 4 38.57 35.93 -27.74
N TYR A 5 38.32 37.16 -27.44
CA TYR A 5 37.65 37.62 -26.23
C TYR A 5 36.18 37.20 -26.23
N GLU A 6 35.47 37.34 -27.34
CA GLU A 6 34.08 36.92 -27.48
C GLU A 6 33.94 35.41 -27.31
N GLN A 7 34.85 34.61 -27.90
CA GLN A 7 34.88 33.16 -27.76
C GLN A 7 35.16 32.77 -26.30
N TYR A 8 36.08 33.45 -25.61
CA TYR A 8 36.38 33.21 -24.22
C TYR A 8 35.18 33.57 -23.31
N SER A 9 34.54 34.71 -23.55
CA SER A 9 33.34 35.14 -22.83
C SER A 9 32.21 34.15 -22.99
N ALA A 10 31.92 33.69 -24.21
CA ALA A 10 30.94 32.65 -24.49
C ALA A 10 31.25 31.31 -23.78
N LYS A 11 32.53 30.90 -23.76
CA LYS A 11 32.96 29.70 -23.02
C LYS A 11 32.72 29.82 -21.52
N VAL A 12 33.03 30.96 -20.93
CA VAL A 12 32.82 31.22 -19.49
C VAL A 12 31.32 31.19 -19.14
N GLU A 13 30.49 31.83 -19.98
CA GLU A 13 29.04 31.84 -19.81
C GLU A 13 28.43 30.43 -19.90
N LEU A 14 28.81 29.65 -20.92
CA LEU A 14 28.41 28.25 -21.07
C LEU A 14 28.87 27.39 -19.89
N GLY A 15 30.08 27.58 -19.42
CA GLY A 15 30.62 26.90 -18.25
C GLY A 15 29.80 27.20 -16.98
N SER A 16 29.37 28.46 -16.79
CA SER A 16 28.51 28.84 -15.70
C SER A 16 27.12 28.21 -15.81
N LYS A 17 26.50 28.22 -17.00
CA LYS A 17 25.20 27.57 -17.26
C LYS A 17 25.24 26.07 -17.00
N VAL A 18 26.31 25.39 -17.42
CA VAL A 18 26.52 23.96 -17.17
C VAL A 18 26.63 23.67 -15.67
N LYS A 19 27.36 24.50 -14.92
CA LYS A 19 27.51 24.35 -13.47
C LYS A 19 26.21 24.58 -12.73
N GLU A 20 25.42 25.57 -13.13
CA GLU A 20 24.10 25.85 -12.56
C GLU A 20 23.11 24.71 -12.86
N THR A 21 23.10 24.21 -14.10
CA THR A 21 22.21 23.10 -14.48
C THR A 21 22.59 21.81 -13.73
N LYS A 22 23.89 21.52 -13.58
CA LYS A 22 24.35 20.36 -12.75
C LYS A 22 23.92 20.51 -11.29
N LYS A 23 23.95 21.72 -10.73
CA LYS A 23 23.46 21.97 -9.37
C LYS A 23 21.95 21.71 -9.28
N LYS A 24 21.16 22.22 -10.22
CA LYS A 24 19.69 21.97 -10.26
C LYS A 24 19.36 20.47 -10.38
N ILE A 25 20.13 19.71 -11.17
CA ILE A 25 19.97 18.26 -11.28
C ILE A 25 20.28 17.57 -9.93
N ASN A 26 21.38 17.92 -9.28
CA ASN A 26 21.71 17.37 -7.97
C ASN A 26 20.66 17.71 -6.91
N ASP A 27 20.20 18.96 -6.87
CA ASP A 27 19.17 19.41 -5.95
C ASP A 27 17.84 18.64 -6.20
N ALA A 28 17.46 18.43 -7.46
CA ALA A 28 16.30 17.62 -7.83
C ALA A 28 16.46 16.13 -7.47
N MET A 29 17.67 15.57 -7.59
CA MET A 29 17.98 14.18 -7.19
C MET A 29 18.05 13.98 -5.67
N SER A 30 18.32 15.03 -4.90
CA SER A 30 18.40 14.99 -3.44
C SER A 30 17.06 15.18 -2.74
N ILE A 31 15.95 15.27 -3.47
CA ILE A 31 14.60 15.35 -2.91
C ILE A 31 14.33 14.07 -2.11
N MET A 32 13.97 14.23 -0.84
CA MET A 32 13.70 13.17 0.13
C MET A 32 12.70 12.12 -0.38
N GLN A 33 11.78 12.52 -1.26
CA GLN A 33 10.77 11.65 -1.90
C GLN A 33 11.37 10.57 -2.83
N LEU A 34 12.55 10.80 -3.44
CA LEU A 34 13.18 9.80 -4.31
C LEU A 34 13.69 8.58 -3.52
N ASP A 35 14.16 8.77 -2.31
CA ASP A 35 14.63 7.65 -1.48
C ASP A 35 13.43 6.85 -0.94
N GLU A 36 12.35 7.52 -0.58
CA GLU A 36 11.10 6.86 -0.23
C GLU A 36 10.53 6.07 -1.42
N LEU A 37 10.50 6.66 -2.63
CA LEU A 37 10.09 5.97 -3.84
C LEU A 37 10.92 4.70 -4.10
N LYS A 38 12.24 4.75 -3.90
CA LYS A 38 13.10 3.56 -4.01
C LYS A 38 12.74 2.48 -2.99
N CYS A 39 12.39 2.89 -1.76
CA CYS A 39 11.96 1.96 -0.72
C CYS A 39 10.61 1.33 -1.07
N ARG A 40 9.64 2.11 -1.54
CA ARG A 40 8.33 1.61 -2.01
C ARG A 40 8.49 0.65 -3.20
N LYS A 41 9.33 0.98 -4.18
CA LYS A 41 9.65 0.08 -5.31
C LYS A 41 10.26 -1.26 -4.85
N ARG A 42 11.05 -1.28 -3.77
CA ARG A 42 11.56 -2.55 -3.20
C ARG A 42 10.44 -3.42 -2.65
N VAL A 43 9.47 -2.83 -1.94
CA VAL A 43 8.28 -3.55 -1.46
C VAL A 43 7.51 -4.14 -2.64
N LEU A 44 7.18 -3.31 -3.63
CA LEU A 44 6.45 -3.76 -4.83
C LEU A 44 7.18 -4.88 -5.58
N ARG A 45 8.51 -4.82 -5.65
CA ARG A 45 9.32 -5.88 -6.27
C ARG A 45 9.27 -7.17 -5.48
N ARG A 46 9.36 -7.10 -4.16
CA ARG A 46 9.30 -8.29 -3.27
C ARG A 46 7.96 -9.02 -3.33
N PHE A 47 6.87 -8.28 -3.52
CA PHE A 47 5.54 -8.85 -3.70
C PHE A 47 5.20 -9.18 -5.16
N GLY A 48 6.11 -8.95 -6.11
CA GLY A 48 5.91 -9.29 -7.52
C GLY A 48 4.95 -8.36 -8.27
N PHE A 49 4.72 -7.13 -7.77
CA PHE A 49 3.96 -6.11 -8.49
C PHE A 49 4.74 -5.52 -9.65
N ILE A 50 6.06 -5.44 -9.50
CA ILE A 50 7.01 -5.07 -10.55
C ILE A 50 8.13 -6.11 -10.61
N ASN A 51 8.69 -6.34 -11.79
CA ASN A 51 9.86 -7.21 -11.95
C ASN A 51 11.18 -6.42 -11.74
N GLU A 52 12.31 -7.10 -11.92
CA GLU A 52 13.65 -6.49 -11.77
C GLU A 52 13.92 -5.37 -12.78
N ALA A 53 13.32 -5.45 -13.97
CA ALA A 53 13.37 -4.41 -15.01
C ALA A 53 12.35 -3.27 -14.79
N GLU A 54 11.70 -3.22 -13.60
CA GLU A 54 10.66 -2.25 -13.24
C GLU A 54 9.40 -2.29 -14.12
N VAL A 55 9.16 -3.40 -14.82
CA VAL A 55 7.95 -3.59 -15.62
C VAL A 55 6.78 -3.99 -14.71
N VAL A 56 5.68 -3.26 -14.84
CA VAL A 56 4.43 -3.47 -14.07
C VAL A 56 3.81 -4.82 -14.44
N GLN A 57 3.56 -5.67 -13.44
CA GLN A 57 2.98 -7.00 -13.60
C GLN A 57 1.45 -6.96 -13.51
N LEU A 58 0.78 -8.07 -13.88
CA LEU A 58 -0.68 -8.20 -13.83
C LEU A 58 -1.23 -7.87 -12.44
N LYS A 59 -0.58 -8.35 -11.40
CA LYS A 59 -0.96 -8.10 -10.00
C LYS A 59 -1.03 -6.61 -9.67
N ALA A 60 -0.06 -5.82 -10.13
CA ALA A 60 -0.07 -4.38 -9.94
C ALA A 60 -1.19 -3.69 -10.74
N ARG A 61 -1.49 -4.19 -11.93
CA ARG A 61 -2.60 -3.66 -12.74
C ARG A 61 -3.94 -3.87 -12.04
N VAL A 62 -4.15 -5.05 -11.42
CA VAL A 62 -5.34 -5.33 -10.61
C VAL A 62 -5.38 -4.41 -9.38
N ALA A 63 -4.26 -4.23 -8.69
CA ALA A 63 -4.17 -3.32 -7.54
C ALA A 63 -4.58 -1.88 -7.89
N CYS A 64 -4.21 -1.39 -9.07
CA CYS A 64 -4.57 -0.04 -9.53
C CYS A 64 -6.09 0.16 -9.76
N GLU A 65 -6.86 -0.92 -9.92
CA GLU A 65 -8.33 -0.86 -10.07
C GLU A 65 -9.05 -0.81 -8.70
N ILE A 66 -8.34 -1.07 -7.61
CA ILE A 66 -8.89 -1.01 -6.26
C ILE A 66 -8.90 0.45 -5.81
N SER A 67 -10.08 1.02 -5.64
CA SER A 67 -10.27 2.43 -5.27
C SER A 67 -10.57 2.66 -3.78
N SER A 68 -10.79 1.60 -3.01
CA SER A 68 -11.12 1.68 -1.58
C SER A 68 -10.36 0.62 -0.80
N GLY A 69 -9.85 1.00 0.38
CA GLY A 69 -9.05 0.13 1.22
C GLY A 69 -7.58 0.01 0.79
N ASP A 70 -6.85 -0.88 1.45
CA ASP A 70 -5.42 -1.13 1.18
C ASP A 70 -5.28 -2.02 -0.06
N GLU A 71 -4.92 -1.41 -1.20
CA GLU A 71 -4.80 -2.07 -2.50
C GLU A 71 -3.71 -3.14 -2.52
N LEU A 72 -2.63 -2.94 -1.77
CA LEU A 72 -1.53 -3.90 -1.69
C LEU A 72 -1.97 -5.15 -0.93
N MET A 73 -2.62 -4.95 0.21
CA MET A 73 -3.09 -6.04 1.05
C MET A 73 -4.20 -6.85 0.37
N LEU A 74 -5.19 -6.16 -0.22
CA LEU A 74 -6.30 -6.81 -0.95
C LEU A 74 -5.79 -7.62 -2.15
N SER A 75 -4.83 -7.08 -2.90
CA SER A 75 -4.23 -7.80 -4.04
C SER A 75 -3.45 -9.03 -3.56
N GLU A 76 -2.69 -8.93 -2.46
CA GLU A 76 -1.99 -10.09 -1.87
C GLU A 76 -2.98 -11.19 -1.50
N LEU A 77 -4.05 -10.88 -0.80
CA LEU A 77 -5.08 -11.85 -0.41
C LEU A 77 -5.75 -12.48 -1.63
N LEU A 78 -6.07 -11.66 -2.66
CA LEU A 78 -6.70 -12.14 -3.88
C LEU A 78 -5.81 -13.15 -4.63
N PHE A 79 -4.55 -12.80 -4.86
CA PHE A 79 -3.61 -13.66 -5.61
C PHE A 79 -3.14 -14.87 -4.82
N ASN A 80 -3.19 -14.82 -3.48
CA ASN A 80 -2.94 -15.97 -2.61
C ASN A 80 -4.15 -16.92 -2.49
N GLY A 81 -5.30 -16.59 -3.14
CA GLY A 81 -6.48 -17.43 -3.15
C GLY A 81 -7.28 -17.42 -1.84
N PHE A 82 -7.07 -16.44 -0.99
CA PHE A 82 -7.74 -16.29 0.31
C PHE A 82 -9.27 -16.37 0.21
N PHE A 83 -9.84 -15.77 -0.81
CA PHE A 83 -11.30 -15.71 -1.00
C PHE A 83 -11.92 -17.02 -1.54
N ASN A 84 -11.11 -17.97 -2.03
CA ASN A 84 -11.60 -19.17 -2.71
C ASN A 84 -12.45 -20.10 -1.83
N ASN A 85 -12.19 -20.11 -0.52
CA ASN A 85 -12.83 -20.99 0.45
C ASN A 85 -13.86 -20.28 1.34
N LEU A 86 -14.15 -19.00 1.06
CA LEU A 86 -15.11 -18.21 1.81
C LEU A 86 -16.47 -18.20 1.10
N THR A 87 -17.55 -18.17 1.89
CA THR A 87 -18.90 -17.94 1.36
C THR A 87 -19.06 -16.47 0.94
N PRO A 88 -20.02 -16.12 0.08
CA PRO A 88 -20.26 -14.73 -0.30
C PRO A 88 -20.49 -13.80 0.90
N GLU A 89 -21.18 -14.29 1.94
CA GLU A 89 -21.46 -13.55 3.17
C GLU A 89 -20.18 -13.30 3.98
N GLN A 90 -19.30 -14.31 4.04
CA GLN A 90 -17.98 -14.17 4.66
C GLN A 90 -17.09 -13.20 3.89
N ILE A 91 -17.14 -13.22 2.55
CA ILE A 91 -16.39 -12.29 1.70
C ILE A 91 -16.85 -10.85 1.99
N ALA A 92 -18.17 -10.61 2.04
CA ALA A 92 -18.71 -9.29 2.36
C ALA A 92 -18.25 -8.81 3.75
N ALA A 93 -18.33 -9.68 4.76
CA ALA A 93 -17.85 -9.39 6.11
C ALA A 93 -16.34 -9.06 6.16
N VAL A 94 -15.53 -9.84 5.46
CA VAL A 94 -14.07 -9.62 5.38
C VAL A 94 -13.74 -8.31 4.68
N LEU A 95 -14.41 -7.99 3.58
CA LEU A 95 -14.16 -6.75 2.85
C LEU A 95 -14.49 -5.51 3.68
N SER A 96 -15.41 -5.59 4.65
CA SER A 96 -15.71 -4.48 5.57
C SER A 96 -14.49 -4.06 6.40
N VAL A 97 -13.58 -4.98 6.70
CA VAL A 97 -12.35 -4.72 7.46
C VAL A 97 -11.42 -3.71 6.77
N PHE A 98 -11.48 -3.62 5.44
CA PHE A 98 -10.64 -2.73 4.64
C PHE A 98 -11.25 -1.35 4.37
N VAL A 99 -12.53 -1.20 4.65
CA VAL A 99 -13.30 0.02 4.34
C VAL A 99 -13.72 0.76 5.61
N PHE A 100 -13.83 0.05 6.73
CA PHE A 100 -14.26 0.64 8.00
C PHE A 100 -13.09 1.33 8.69
N GLU A 101 -13.22 2.64 8.92
CA GLU A 101 -12.17 3.48 9.52
C GLU A 101 -12.50 3.95 10.95
N GLU A 102 -13.75 3.78 11.39
CA GLU A 102 -14.17 4.27 12.69
C GLU A 102 -13.63 3.36 13.81
N LYS A 103 -13.12 3.99 14.86
CA LYS A 103 -12.73 3.26 16.09
C LYS A 103 -13.95 3.06 16.98
N SER A 104 -14.39 1.81 17.12
CA SER A 104 -15.36 1.48 18.13
C SER A 104 -14.74 1.65 19.54
N LYS A 105 -15.52 2.21 20.47
CA LYS A 105 -15.13 2.29 21.87
C LYS A 105 -15.30 0.94 22.57
N GLU A 106 -16.08 0.06 22.01
CA GLU A 106 -16.37 -1.28 22.53
C GLU A 106 -15.65 -2.32 21.66
N THR A 107 -14.57 -2.86 22.15
CA THR A 107 -13.87 -4.01 21.57
C THR A 107 -14.59 -5.29 22.04
N ASN A 108 -15.75 -5.57 21.46
CA ASN A 108 -16.35 -6.89 21.63
C ASN A 108 -15.49 -7.91 20.89
N ALA A 109 -15.11 -8.98 21.58
CA ALA A 109 -14.41 -10.08 20.91
C ALA A 109 -15.33 -10.68 19.82
N LEU A 110 -14.76 -11.03 18.68
CA LEU A 110 -15.50 -11.68 17.61
C LEU A 110 -16.12 -12.97 18.17
N SER A 111 -17.45 -13.06 18.17
CA SER A 111 -18.17 -14.20 18.77
C SER A 111 -18.19 -15.42 17.85
N ARG A 112 -18.05 -15.19 16.52
CA ARG A 112 -18.15 -16.20 15.49
C ARG A 112 -16.80 -16.80 15.12
N GLU A 113 -16.67 -18.11 15.31
CA GLU A 113 -15.45 -18.84 15.00
C GLU A 113 -15.17 -18.91 13.48
N ASP A 114 -16.21 -18.92 12.65
CA ASP A 114 -16.12 -18.95 11.18
C ASP A 114 -15.60 -17.63 10.59
N LEU A 115 -15.69 -16.51 11.29
CA LEU A 115 -15.08 -15.22 10.91
C LEU A 115 -13.72 -15.00 11.60
N ALA A 116 -13.47 -15.61 12.75
CA ALA A 116 -12.22 -15.46 13.48
C ALA A 116 -11.02 -16.01 12.69
N LYS A 117 -11.22 -17.08 11.92
CA LYS A 117 -10.17 -17.70 11.11
C LYS A 117 -9.72 -16.81 9.96
N PRO A 118 -10.62 -16.28 9.10
CA PRO A 118 -10.26 -15.29 8.09
C PRO A 118 -9.60 -14.04 8.68
N LEU A 119 -10.08 -13.53 9.81
CA LEU A 119 -9.49 -12.36 10.46
C LEU A 119 -8.04 -12.60 10.90
N LYS A 120 -7.75 -13.76 11.49
CA LYS A 120 -6.36 -14.13 11.85
C LYS A 120 -5.46 -14.21 10.63
N GLU A 121 -5.96 -14.69 9.51
CA GLU A 121 -5.21 -14.77 8.26
C GLU A 121 -4.90 -13.37 7.70
N ILE A 122 -5.89 -12.45 7.71
CA ILE A 122 -5.68 -11.04 7.37
C ILE A 122 -4.60 -10.41 8.26
N GLN A 123 -4.69 -10.59 9.58
CA GLN A 123 -3.71 -10.06 10.53
C GLN A 123 -2.31 -10.64 10.30
N SER A 124 -2.23 -11.93 9.98
CA SER A 124 -0.96 -12.59 9.64
C SER A 124 -0.36 -12.01 8.36
N GLN A 125 -1.17 -11.82 7.32
CA GLN A 125 -0.73 -11.22 6.08
C GLN A 125 -0.32 -9.75 6.27
N ALA A 126 -1.04 -8.99 7.09
CA ALA A 126 -0.70 -7.62 7.43
C ALA A 126 0.68 -7.52 8.11
N ARG A 127 1.01 -8.45 9.01
CA ARG A 127 2.35 -8.53 9.61
C ARG A 127 3.43 -8.78 8.57
N ILE A 128 3.17 -9.68 7.61
CA ILE A 128 4.12 -9.96 6.52
C ILE A 128 4.37 -8.70 5.69
N VAL A 129 3.30 -7.97 5.33
CA VAL A 129 3.39 -6.72 4.57
C VAL A 129 4.19 -5.67 5.34
N ALA A 130 3.86 -5.44 6.62
CA ALA A 130 4.55 -4.49 7.47
C ALA A 130 6.04 -4.83 7.62
N LYS A 131 6.38 -6.11 7.83
CA LYS A 131 7.75 -6.59 7.94
C LYS A 131 8.55 -6.37 6.65
N VAL A 132 7.96 -6.66 5.49
CA VAL A 132 8.60 -6.41 4.19
C VAL A 132 8.81 -4.91 3.97
N ALA A 133 7.87 -4.06 4.41
CA ALA A 133 8.01 -2.61 4.35
C ALA A 133 9.17 -2.12 5.22
N GLN A 134 9.29 -2.60 6.47
CA GLN A 134 10.40 -2.27 7.38
C GLN A 134 11.75 -2.72 6.81
N GLU A 135 11.85 -3.96 6.31
CA GLU A 135 13.07 -4.47 5.67
C GLU A 135 13.45 -3.67 4.42
N SER A 136 12.47 -3.05 3.77
CA SER A 136 12.65 -2.15 2.65
C SER A 136 13.00 -0.72 3.06
N LYS A 137 13.18 -0.46 4.37
CA LYS A 137 13.50 0.85 4.99
C LYS A 137 12.37 1.88 4.91
N LEU A 138 11.12 1.43 4.86
CA LEU A 138 9.97 2.30 5.11
C LEU A 138 9.71 2.40 6.61
N ALA A 139 9.34 3.59 7.07
CA ALA A 139 8.97 3.83 8.46
C ALA A 139 7.52 3.34 8.72
N VAL A 140 7.35 2.03 8.83
CA VAL A 140 6.06 1.39 9.13
C VAL A 140 6.15 0.74 10.50
N ASN A 141 5.17 1.02 11.36
CA ASN A 141 5.01 0.32 12.64
C ASN A 141 4.11 -0.91 12.40
N GLU A 142 4.61 -2.12 12.68
CA GLU A 142 3.89 -3.37 12.45
C GLU A 142 2.57 -3.41 13.24
N ASP A 143 2.60 -3.06 14.53
CA ASP A 143 1.42 -3.13 15.38
C ASP A 143 0.36 -2.10 14.98
N GLU A 144 0.77 -0.90 14.59
CA GLU A 144 -0.15 0.13 14.08
C GLU A 144 -0.77 -0.28 12.75
N TYR A 145 0.02 -0.86 11.85
CA TYR A 145 -0.48 -1.33 10.57
C TYR A 145 -1.48 -2.47 10.73
N VAL A 146 -1.21 -3.45 11.61
CA VAL A 146 -2.18 -4.52 11.88
C VAL A 146 -3.45 -3.99 12.54
N LYS A 147 -3.33 -3.01 13.44
CA LYS A 147 -4.47 -2.38 14.11
C LYS A 147 -5.29 -1.43 13.22
N SER A 148 -4.78 -1.05 12.06
CA SER A 148 -5.55 -0.24 11.10
C SER A 148 -6.66 -1.01 10.41
N PHE A 149 -6.63 -2.34 10.48
CA PHE A 149 -7.68 -3.21 9.95
C PHE A 149 -8.75 -3.44 11.03
N HIS A 150 -9.85 -2.69 10.93
CA HIS A 150 -10.96 -2.68 11.89
C HIS A 150 -11.99 -3.76 11.54
N TRP A 151 -12.20 -4.69 12.45
CA TRP A 151 -13.05 -5.86 12.23
C TRP A 151 -14.44 -5.75 12.88
N GLU A 152 -14.72 -4.65 13.56
CA GLU A 152 -15.91 -4.46 14.39
C GLU A 152 -17.23 -4.58 13.61
N LEU A 153 -17.22 -4.31 12.32
CA LEU A 153 -18.39 -4.48 11.45
C LEU A 153 -18.54 -5.89 10.84
N MET A 154 -17.57 -6.79 10.99
CA MET A 154 -17.61 -8.08 10.30
C MET A 154 -18.85 -8.88 10.62
N GLU A 155 -19.25 -8.99 11.90
CA GLU A 155 -20.44 -9.75 12.31
C GLU A 155 -21.72 -9.09 11.81
N VAL A 156 -21.80 -7.78 11.89
CA VAL A 156 -22.95 -7.00 11.42
C VAL A 156 -23.18 -7.21 9.93
N ILE A 157 -22.12 -7.08 9.12
CA ILE A 157 -22.19 -7.28 7.67
C ILE A 157 -22.49 -8.73 7.32
N TYR A 158 -21.92 -9.69 8.05
CA TYR A 158 -22.20 -11.11 7.87
C TYR A 158 -23.68 -11.42 8.09
N GLU A 159 -24.25 -10.96 9.21
CA GLU A 159 -25.66 -11.18 9.54
C GLU A 159 -26.60 -10.47 8.56
N TRP A 160 -26.26 -9.26 8.14
CA TRP A 160 -26.98 -8.55 7.09
C TRP A 160 -26.96 -9.29 5.75
N ALA A 161 -25.79 -9.80 5.35
CA ALA A 161 -25.65 -10.56 4.10
C ALA A 161 -26.42 -11.89 4.13
N ASN A 162 -26.64 -12.47 5.33
CA ASN A 162 -27.52 -13.63 5.54
C ASN A 162 -29.02 -13.28 5.57
N GLY A 163 -29.39 -12.01 5.33
CA GLY A 163 -30.77 -11.57 5.22
C GLY A 163 -31.44 -11.21 6.55
N LYS A 164 -30.69 -11.06 7.65
CA LYS A 164 -31.25 -10.55 8.89
C LYS A 164 -31.64 -9.08 8.75
N SER A 165 -32.75 -8.70 9.37
CA SER A 165 -33.16 -7.30 9.42
C SER A 165 -32.23 -6.50 10.35
N PHE A 166 -32.16 -5.19 10.12
CA PHE A 166 -31.39 -4.29 11.01
C PHE A 166 -31.81 -4.41 12.47
N PHE A 167 -33.12 -4.63 12.71
CA PHE A 167 -33.68 -4.79 14.04
C PHE A 167 -33.22 -6.08 14.75
N ASP A 168 -32.90 -7.13 14.00
CA ASP A 168 -32.42 -8.42 14.56
C ASP A 168 -30.91 -8.45 14.77
N ILE A 169 -30.18 -7.50 14.18
CA ILE A 169 -28.73 -7.39 14.28
C ILE A 169 -28.32 -6.49 15.44
N TRP A 170 -29.14 -5.51 15.76
CA TRP A 170 -28.94 -4.51 16.80
C TRP A 170 -29.63 -4.94 18.10
#